data_0f406623e24f93b27512af60e47003ec
#
_entry.id   0f406623e24f93b27512af60e47003ec
#
_cell.length_a   1.000
_cell.length_b   1.000
_cell.length_c   1.000
_cell.angle_alpha   90.00
_cell.angle_beta   90.00
_cell.angle_gamma   90.00
#
_symmetry.space_group_name_H-M   'P 1'
#
loop_
_entity.id
_entity.type
_entity.pdbx_description
1 polymer ?
#
loop_
_entity_poly.entity_id
_entity_poly.type
_entity_poly.pdbx_seq_one_letter_code
_entity_poly.pdbx_strand_id
1 'polypeptide(L)'
;MYEETTIAAIATSPGEGGIGIIRISGMQAADVADRVFHTKKIKSFHEAEPYRLYFGRVMEGDRQVDEGLAVYMRSPHSYTGEDVVEIQIHGSMEALRQTLSLVLEKGAVPAHRGEFTKRAFLNGRLDLSQAEAVMDIIEAKGAAALSQAESHLSGALSSFVRASRDKLKDLIAKLEVTIDYPEEDLEDLTNEEIEEGLSAIDASLRTLLSRSEEGRIIRDGLRTAIVGRPNAGKSSLLNALLQEERAIVTDIPGTTRDTIEESIKIGGVPLILMDTAGIRETENKIERIGIERAKKSMEKADLIMAVIDGSRPLSEEDRALLTSLRGRKALVILNKYDLPQEIETRDVKALAGDIPVVPISARYGSGMAELEEELHHITQHQDVSAGRELFLTNLRHVDLVKKALAAVRRAEESIRSGMPADCITIDVTEAWHTLGEITGDTVDQELINSIFERFCVGK
;
A
#
# COMPACT_ATOMS: atom_id res chain seq x y z
N MET A 1 2.92 24.63 17.08
CA MET A 1 2.39 24.37 18.43
C MET A 1 1.16 23.50 18.23
N TYR A 2 1.18 22.25 18.67
CA TYR A 2 0.04 21.35 18.55
C TYR A 2 -1.04 21.89 19.50
N GLU A 3 -2.25 22.11 18.98
CA GLU A 3 -3.36 22.43 19.87
C GLU A 3 -3.62 21.18 20.73
N GLU A 4 -3.56 21.33 22.06
CA GLU A 4 -3.84 20.28 23.06
C GLU A 4 -5.34 19.93 23.08
N THR A 5 -5.95 19.80 21.90
CA THR A 5 -7.39 19.52 21.75
C THR A 5 -7.67 18.02 21.91
N THR A 6 -8.75 17.70 22.62
CA THR A 6 -9.26 16.34 22.65
C THR A 6 -10.13 16.10 21.42
N ILE A 7 -9.76 15.10 20.62
CA ILE A 7 -10.43 14.76 19.37
C ILE A 7 -11.34 13.55 19.51
N ALA A 8 -12.35 13.46 18.67
CA ALA A 8 -13.20 12.28 18.61
C ALA A 8 -13.66 11.96 17.18
N ALA A 9 -13.83 10.67 16.89
CA ALA A 9 -14.40 10.19 15.65
C ALA A 9 -15.00 8.78 15.80
N ILE A 10 -15.82 8.39 14.81
CA ILE A 10 -16.20 6.99 14.60
C ILE A 10 -14.98 6.26 14.03
N ALA A 11 -14.51 5.22 14.73
CA ALA A 11 -13.30 4.48 14.38
C ALA A 11 -13.57 3.20 13.59
N THR A 12 -14.82 2.76 13.49
CA THR A 12 -15.25 1.61 12.67
C THR A 12 -15.66 2.07 11.27
N SER A 13 -15.59 1.15 10.30
CA SER A 13 -16.04 1.43 8.93
C SER A 13 -17.51 1.86 8.93
N PRO A 14 -17.90 2.82 8.06
CA PRO A 14 -19.31 3.21 7.93
C PRO A 14 -20.13 2.06 7.38
N GLY A 15 -21.32 1.86 7.95
CA GLY A 15 -22.29 0.81 7.58
C GLY A 15 -22.96 0.19 8.79
N GLU A 16 -23.94 -0.69 8.55
CA GLU A 16 -24.61 -1.45 9.60
C GLU A 16 -23.71 -2.61 10.05
N GLY A 17 -23.49 -2.75 11.34
CA GLY A 17 -22.65 -3.78 11.92
C GLY A 17 -23.08 -4.18 13.33
N GLY A 18 -22.50 -5.23 13.88
CA GLY A 18 -22.78 -5.64 15.26
C GLY A 18 -22.24 -4.66 16.29
N ILE A 19 -21.10 -4.03 16.01
CA ILE A 19 -20.39 -3.10 16.92
C ILE A 19 -19.91 -1.88 16.14
N GLY A 20 -20.08 -0.70 16.77
CA GLY A 20 -19.49 0.55 16.33
C GLY A 20 -18.68 1.17 17.46
N ILE A 21 -17.61 1.86 17.12
CA ILE A 21 -16.63 2.41 18.07
C ILE A 21 -16.52 3.92 17.88
N ILE A 22 -16.72 4.68 18.96
CA ILE A 22 -16.32 6.08 19.06
C ILE A 22 -14.99 6.12 19.79
N ARG A 23 -13.98 6.71 19.17
CA ARG A 23 -12.66 6.92 19.77
C ARG A 23 -12.49 8.37 20.16
N ILE A 24 -12.02 8.61 21.38
CA ILE A 24 -11.72 9.92 21.95
C ILE A 24 -10.25 9.90 22.34
N SER A 25 -9.45 10.89 21.93
CA SER A 25 -8.02 10.98 22.25
C SER A 25 -7.64 12.40 22.66
N GLY A 26 -6.84 12.53 23.70
CA GLY A 26 -6.35 13.79 24.23
C GLY A 26 -6.44 13.87 25.76
N MET A 27 -5.93 14.96 26.32
CA MET A 27 -5.82 15.12 27.78
C MET A 27 -7.18 15.05 28.51
N GLN A 28 -8.28 15.44 27.85
CA GLN A 28 -9.63 15.43 28.42
C GLN A 28 -10.45 14.20 28.00
N ALA A 29 -9.84 13.17 27.41
CA ALA A 29 -10.56 12.00 26.91
C ALA A 29 -11.40 11.30 28.00
N ALA A 30 -10.83 11.14 29.20
CA ALA A 30 -11.52 10.57 30.35
C ALA A 30 -12.68 11.44 30.83
N ASP A 31 -12.47 12.76 30.94
CA ASP A 31 -13.51 13.71 31.39
C ASP A 31 -14.69 13.79 30.41
N VAL A 32 -14.41 13.80 29.12
CA VAL A 32 -15.41 13.80 28.07
C VAL A 32 -16.22 12.48 28.11
N ALA A 33 -15.53 11.36 28.26
CA ALA A 33 -16.18 10.05 28.35
C ALA A 33 -17.07 9.92 29.59
N ASP A 34 -16.64 10.43 30.75
CA ASP A 34 -17.41 10.43 31.99
C ASP A 34 -18.74 11.18 31.88
N ARG A 35 -18.80 12.22 31.03
CA ARG A 35 -20.03 13.01 30.78
C ARG A 35 -21.03 12.34 29.86
N VAL A 36 -20.60 11.30 29.12
CA VAL A 36 -21.39 10.65 28.07
C VAL A 36 -21.70 9.20 28.41
N PHE A 37 -20.74 8.47 29.02
CA PHE A 37 -20.86 7.05 29.29
C PHE A 37 -20.89 6.75 30.79
N HIS A 38 -21.98 6.15 31.24
CA HIS A 38 -22.23 5.88 32.65
C HIS A 38 -22.16 4.39 32.96
N THR A 39 -21.33 4.02 33.91
CA THR A 39 -21.21 2.65 34.42
C THR A 39 -21.35 2.61 35.93
N LYS A 40 -21.82 1.50 36.46
CA LYS A 40 -21.90 1.26 37.93
C LYS A 40 -20.61 0.75 38.55
N LYS A 41 -19.58 0.48 37.73
CA LYS A 41 -18.35 -0.21 38.15
C LYS A 41 -17.26 0.75 38.62
N ILE A 42 -17.21 1.94 38.06
CA ILE A 42 -16.26 3.00 38.39
C ILE A 42 -17.02 4.33 38.48
N LYS A 43 -16.50 5.28 39.22
CA LYS A 43 -17.07 6.63 39.31
C LYS A 43 -16.55 7.54 38.20
N SER A 44 -15.34 7.32 37.74
CA SER A 44 -14.69 8.06 36.67
C SER A 44 -13.71 7.17 35.93
N PHE A 45 -13.46 7.45 34.63
CA PHE A 45 -12.42 6.77 33.85
C PHE A 45 -11.00 7.05 34.35
N HIS A 46 -10.78 8.12 35.13
CA HIS A 46 -9.51 8.33 35.81
C HIS A 46 -9.19 7.23 36.86
N GLU A 47 -10.23 6.59 37.42
CA GLU A 47 -10.11 5.46 38.35
C GLU A 47 -10.12 4.11 37.63
N ALA A 48 -10.37 4.10 36.29
CA ALA A 48 -10.45 2.88 35.51
C ALA A 48 -9.11 2.15 35.46
N GLU A 49 -9.17 0.85 35.58
CA GLU A 49 -8.04 -0.03 35.28
C GLU A 49 -7.80 0.01 33.75
N PRO A 50 -6.59 0.40 33.30
CA PRO A 50 -6.31 0.51 31.87
C PRO A 50 -6.55 -0.80 31.13
N TYR A 51 -7.05 -0.71 29.88
CA TYR A 51 -7.36 -1.86 29.02
C TYR A 51 -8.45 -2.80 29.53
N ARG A 52 -9.20 -2.39 30.56
CA ARG A 52 -10.37 -3.13 31.05
C ARG A 52 -11.64 -2.59 30.45
N LEU A 53 -12.51 -3.49 29.98
CA LEU A 53 -13.82 -3.14 29.45
C LEU A 53 -14.85 -2.98 30.58
N TYR A 54 -15.60 -1.90 30.54
CA TYR A 54 -16.66 -1.57 31.49
C TYR A 54 -17.99 -1.50 30.76
N PHE A 55 -18.94 -2.36 31.19
CA PHE A 55 -20.32 -2.28 30.69
C PHE A 55 -21.01 -1.05 31.27
N GLY A 56 -21.74 -0.31 30.41
CA GLY A 56 -22.44 0.91 30.79
C GLY A 56 -23.42 1.36 29.71
N ARG A 57 -23.81 2.63 29.80
CA ARG A 57 -24.82 3.24 28.93
C ARG A 57 -24.35 4.60 28.45
N VAL A 58 -24.65 4.91 27.21
CA VAL A 58 -24.53 6.25 26.65
C VAL A 58 -25.80 7.02 27.00
N MET A 59 -25.64 8.18 27.67
CA MET A 59 -26.72 8.96 28.18
C MET A 59 -26.75 10.39 27.60
N GLU A 60 -27.93 10.85 27.22
CA GLU A 60 -28.23 12.24 26.88
C GLU A 60 -29.16 12.81 27.96
N GLY A 61 -28.60 13.42 29.00
CA GLY A 61 -29.36 13.74 30.19
C GLY A 61 -29.93 12.47 30.84
N ASP A 62 -31.26 12.40 30.99
CA ASP A 62 -31.95 11.22 31.53
C ASP A 62 -32.30 10.18 30.47
N ARG A 63 -32.07 10.46 29.19
CA ARG A 63 -32.39 9.57 28.08
C ARG A 63 -31.21 8.66 27.79
N GLN A 64 -31.45 7.35 27.77
CA GLN A 64 -30.50 6.38 27.26
C GLN A 64 -30.52 6.40 25.72
N VAL A 65 -29.31 6.62 25.12
CA VAL A 65 -29.09 6.54 23.66
C VAL A 65 -28.82 5.10 23.26
N ASP A 66 -27.86 4.47 23.96
CA ASP A 66 -27.50 3.08 23.72
C ASP A 66 -26.81 2.49 24.97
N GLU A 67 -26.51 1.19 24.94
CA GLU A 67 -25.69 0.52 25.95
C GLU A 67 -24.53 -0.21 25.28
N GLY A 68 -23.44 -0.39 26.01
CA GLY A 68 -22.26 -1.00 25.43
C GLY A 68 -21.10 -1.10 26.42
N LEU A 69 -19.91 -1.10 25.87
CA LEU A 69 -18.66 -1.22 26.60
C LEU A 69 -17.81 0.04 26.39
N ALA A 70 -17.01 0.38 27.40
CA ALA A 70 -15.99 1.40 27.23
C ALA A 70 -14.66 0.91 27.82
N VAL A 71 -13.58 1.34 27.21
CA VAL A 71 -12.20 1.05 27.63
C VAL A 71 -11.39 2.32 27.69
N TYR A 72 -10.55 2.45 28.72
CA TYR A 72 -9.59 3.52 28.87
C TYR A 72 -8.16 3.01 28.67
N MET A 73 -7.43 3.71 27.83
CA MET A 73 -6.01 3.46 27.54
C MET A 73 -5.23 4.71 27.97
N ARG A 74 -4.47 4.56 29.03
CA ARG A 74 -3.73 5.67 29.63
C ARG A 74 -2.45 5.97 28.88
N SER A 75 -2.17 7.26 28.69
CA SER A 75 -0.87 7.77 28.21
C SER A 75 0.30 7.22 29.06
N PRO A 76 1.48 6.90 28.46
CA PRO A 76 1.77 6.90 27.02
C PRO A 76 1.37 5.58 26.32
N HIS A 77 0.77 4.64 27.04
CA HIS A 77 0.43 3.29 26.55
C HIS A 77 -0.95 3.28 25.87
N SER A 78 -1.10 4.01 24.77
CA SER A 78 -2.30 4.06 23.93
C SER A 78 -1.92 4.10 22.45
N TYR A 79 -2.88 4.13 21.55
CA TYR A 79 -2.60 4.21 20.11
C TYR A 79 -1.91 5.53 19.73
N THR A 80 -2.40 6.64 20.25
CA THR A 80 -1.87 7.99 19.97
C THR A 80 -0.72 8.41 20.87
N GLY A 81 -0.44 7.66 21.95
CA GLY A 81 0.44 8.09 23.03
C GLY A 81 -0.20 9.06 24.01
N GLU A 82 -1.46 9.49 23.77
CA GLU A 82 -2.27 10.33 24.66
C GLU A 82 -3.23 9.45 25.48
N ASP A 83 -4.02 10.05 26.36
CA ASP A 83 -5.16 9.36 26.97
C ASP A 83 -6.21 9.07 25.89
N VAL A 84 -6.67 7.81 25.82
CA VAL A 84 -7.67 7.37 24.84
C VAL A 84 -8.82 6.66 25.54
N VAL A 85 -10.06 7.03 25.20
CA VAL A 85 -11.24 6.24 25.55
C VAL A 85 -11.92 5.77 24.28
N GLU A 86 -12.26 4.49 24.24
CA GLU A 86 -13.12 3.92 23.20
C GLU A 86 -14.46 3.53 23.81
N ILE A 87 -15.56 4.01 23.21
CA ILE A 87 -16.93 3.65 23.55
C ILE A 87 -17.43 2.74 22.43
N GLN A 88 -17.72 1.50 22.77
CA GLN A 88 -18.19 0.45 21.87
C GLN A 88 -19.67 0.23 22.10
N ILE A 89 -20.49 0.55 21.10
CA ILE A 89 -21.93 0.46 21.10
C ILE A 89 -22.45 -0.38 19.93
N HIS A 90 -23.76 -0.53 19.77
CA HIS A 90 -24.31 -1.18 18.59
C HIS A 90 -23.93 -0.42 17.32
N GLY A 91 -23.61 -1.15 16.25
CA GLY A 91 -23.13 -0.60 14.97
C GLY A 91 -24.23 0.05 14.13
N SER A 92 -25.22 0.69 14.76
CA SER A 92 -26.21 1.52 14.08
C SER A 92 -25.60 2.89 13.77
N MET A 93 -25.67 3.31 12.51
CA MET A 93 -25.15 4.63 12.09
C MET A 93 -25.82 5.77 12.86
N GLU A 94 -27.10 5.62 13.24
CA GLU A 94 -27.80 6.64 14.01
C GLU A 94 -27.32 6.69 15.47
N ALA A 95 -27.12 5.55 16.14
CA ALA A 95 -26.58 5.49 17.49
C ALA A 95 -25.15 6.05 17.54
N LEU A 96 -24.32 5.70 16.56
CA LEU A 96 -22.94 6.24 16.43
C LEU A 96 -22.93 7.74 16.23
N ARG A 97 -23.80 8.27 15.35
CA ARG A 97 -23.89 9.72 15.10
C ARG A 97 -24.37 10.49 16.34
N GLN A 98 -25.39 10.00 17.04
CA GLN A 98 -25.88 10.60 18.27
C GLN A 98 -24.80 10.57 19.36
N THR A 99 -24.11 9.44 19.54
CA THR A 99 -23.04 9.31 20.53
C THR A 99 -21.88 10.24 20.20
N LEU A 100 -21.44 10.33 18.93
CA LEU A 100 -20.40 11.26 18.53
C LEU A 100 -20.81 12.70 18.78
N SER A 101 -22.06 13.10 18.45
CA SER A 101 -22.57 14.44 18.71
C SER A 101 -22.49 14.79 20.19
N LEU A 102 -22.89 13.87 21.09
CA LEU A 102 -22.80 14.06 22.53
C LEU A 102 -21.33 14.23 22.99
N VAL A 103 -20.41 13.42 22.47
CA VAL A 103 -18.98 13.52 22.79
C VAL A 103 -18.43 14.90 22.38
N LEU A 104 -18.81 15.39 21.19
CA LEU A 104 -18.40 16.72 20.71
C LEU A 104 -19.02 17.85 21.57
N GLU A 105 -20.28 17.75 21.94
CA GLU A 105 -20.95 18.72 22.84
C GLU A 105 -20.30 18.78 24.23
N LYS A 106 -19.68 17.67 24.67
CA LYS A 106 -19.03 17.58 25.99
C LYS A 106 -17.56 18.01 25.98
N GLY A 107 -17.05 18.51 24.84
CA GLY A 107 -15.76 19.19 24.80
C GLY A 107 -14.70 18.57 23.89
N ALA A 108 -15.01 17.46 23.20
CA ALA A 108 -14.16 17.01 22.13
C ALA A 108 -14.40 17.82 20.84
N VAL A 109 -13.42 17.82 19.94
CA VAL A 109 -13.55 18.35 18.57
C VAL A 109 -13.52 17.21 17.55
N PRO A 110 -14.13 17.37 16.36
CA PRO A 110 -14.06 16.34 15.33
C PRO A 110 -12.63 16.10 14.88
N ALA A 111 -12.21 14.84 14.84
CA ALA A 111 -10.90 14.48 14.32
C ALA A 111 -10.83 14.68 12.79
N HIS A 112 -9.71 15.17 12.31
CA HIS A 112 -9.37 15.21 10.89
C HIS A 112 -9.00 13.82 10.38
N ARG A 113 -8.87 13.68 9.04
CA ARG A 113 -8.37 12.46 8.41
C ARG A 113 -6.98 12.14 8.94
N GLY A 114 -6.75 10.87 9.32
CA GLY A 114 -5.46 10.40 9.81
C GLY A 114 -4.97 11.02 11.13
N GLU A 115 -5.80 11.80 11.84
CA GLU A 115 -5.32 12.60 12.98
C GLU A 115 -4.85 11.72 14.15
N PHE A 116 -5.49 10.59 14.43
CA PHE A 116 -5.02 9.70 15.48
C PHE A 116 -3.64 9.10 15.16
N THR A 117 -3.41 8.67 13.92
CA THR A 117 -2.11 8.13 13.48
C THR A 117 -1.06 9.24 13.41
N LYS A 118 -1.44 10.45 13.00
CA LYS A 118 -0.58 11.62 13.01
C LYS A 118 -0.12 11.96 14.45
N ARG A 119 -1.02 11.90 15.43
CA ARG A 119 -0.66 12.08 16.84
C ARG A 119 0.26 10.96 17.33
N ALA A 120 0.04 9.71 16.93
CA ALA A 120 0.95 8.60 17.21
C ALA A 120 2.36 8.86 16.68
N PHE A 121 2.48 9.39 15.45
CA PHE A 121 3.75 9.81 14.87
C PHE A 121 4.39 10.96 15.63
N LEU A 122 3.66 12.03 15.91
CA LEU A 122 4.18 13.22 16.60
C LEU A 122 4.59 12.95 18.05
N ASN A 123 3.92 12.00 18.71
CA ASN A 123 4.25 11.53 20.04
C ASN A 123 5.35 10.45 20.06
N GLY A 124 5.98 10.18 18.90
CA GLY A 124 7.12 9.24 18.78
C GLY A 124 6.76 7.77 18.97
N ARG A 125 5.46 7.41 18.93
CA ARG A 125 5.01 6.02 19.02
C ARG A 125 5.24 5.25 17.72
N LEU A 126 5.09 5.92 16.60
CA LEU A 126 5.34 5.42 15.25
C LEU A 126 6.25 6.40 14.53
N ASP A 127 7.14 5.93 13.67
CA ASP A 127 7.76 6.78 12.67
C ASP A 127 6.87 6.89 11.41
N LEU A 128 7.26 7.74 10.45
CA LEU A 128 6.42 8.04 9.30
C LEU A 128 6.18 6.80 8.42
N SER A 129 7.21 5.96 8.22
CA SER A 129 7.07 4.73 7.44
C SER A 129 6.14 3.70 8.11
N GLN A 130 6.17 3.62 9.44
CA GLN A 130 5.24 2.81 10.23
C GLN A 130 3.81 3.37 10.18
N ALA A 131 3.66 4.69 10.21
CA ALA A 131 2.35 5.34 10.07
C ALA A 131 1.74 5.02 8.69
N GLU A 132 2.51 5.12 7.60
CA GLU A 132 2.05 4.74 6.26
C GLU A 132 1.67 3.25 6.19
N ALA A 133 2.41 2.38 6.87
CA ALA A 133 2.11 0.94 6.93
C ALA A 133 0.75 0.62 7.58
N VAL A 134 0.23 1.49 8.47
CA VAL A 134 -1.13 1.34 9.00
C VAL A 134 -2.17 1.39 7.88
N MET A 135 -2.01 2.27 6.89
CA MET A 135 -2.90 2.32 5.73
C MET A 135 -2.69 1.13 4.82
N ASP A 136 -1.42 0.73 4.58
CA ASP A 136 -1.12 -0.44 3.77
C ASP A 136 -1.77 -1.73 4.33
N ILE A 137 -1.85 -1.87 5.68
CA ILE A 137 -2.59 -2.98 6.33
C ILE A 137 -4.09 -2.91 6.03
N ILE A 138 -4.69 -1.72 6.11
CA ILE A 138 -6.14 -1.53 5.89
C ILE A 138 -6.51 -1.78 4.43
N GLU A 139 -5.65 -1.38 3.51
CA GLU A 139 -5.85 -1.48 2.05
C GLU A 139 -5.34 -2.79 1.45
N ALA A 140 -4.70 -3.65 2.26
CA ALA A 140 -4.10 -4.90 1.80
C ALA A 140 -5.12 -5.82 1.12
N LYS A 141 -4.90 -6.11 -0.16
CA LYS A 141 -5.79 -6.95 -0.98
C LYS A 141 -5.42 -8.44 -0.96
N GLY A 142 -4.27 -8.80 -0.36
CA GLY A 142 -3.78 -10.18 -0.32
C GLY A 142 -2.87 -10.44 0.88
N ALA A 143 -2.61 -11.73 1.15
CA ALA A 143 -1.80 -12.15 2.30
C ALA A 143 -0.35 -11.62 2.23
N ALA A 144 0.24 -11.57 1.02
CA ALA A 144 1.57 -11.02 0.80
C ALA A 144 1.63 -9.51 1.11
N ALA A 145 0.62 -8.73 0.64
CA ALA A 145 0.50 -7.31 0.94
C ALA A 145 0.37 -7.06 2.44
N LEU A 146 -0.51 -7.83 3.12
CA LEU A 146 -0.69 -7.75 4.57
C LEU A 146 0.61 -8.05 5.31
N SER A 147 1.31 -9.14 4.94
CA SER A 147 2.57 -9.54 5.58
C SER A 147 3.66 -8.47 5.41
N GLN A 148 3.78 -7.84 4.24
CA GLN A 148 4.74 -6.74 4.02
C GLN A 148 4.35 -5.49 4.82
N ALA A 149 3.07 -5.14 4.86
CA ALA A 149 2.59 -4.02 5.66
C ALA A 149 2.84 -4.25 7.17
N GLU A 150 2.64 -5.47 7.68
CA GLU A 150 2.99 -5.85 9.05
C GLU A 150 4.50 -5.76 9.31
N SER A 151 5.34 -6.17 8.36
CA SER A 151 6.79 -6.03 8.43
C SER A 151 7.22 -4.56 8.53
N HIS A 152 6.62 -3.69 7.71
CA HIS A 152 6.88 -2.25 7.79
C HIS A 152 6.38 -1.65 9.10
N LEU A 153 5.17 -2.00 9.56
CA LEU A 153 4.64 -1.53 10.84
C LEU A 153 5.51 -1.98 12.03
N SER A 154 6.08 -3.18 11.96
CA SER A 154 7.03 -3.68 12.97
C SER A 154 8.39 -2.97 12.94
N GLY A 155 8.64 -2.10 11.95
CA GLY A 155 9.83 -1.26 11.86
C GLY A 155 10.99 -1.85 11.05
N ALA A 156 10.77 -2.84 10.18
CA ALA A 156 11.83 -3.42 9.36
C ALA A 156 12.48 -2.38 8.44
N LEU A 157 11.67 -1.54 7.75
CA LEU A 157 12.18 -0.46 6.91
C LEU A 157 12.87 0.62 7.75
N SER A 158 12.30 1.00 8.88
CA SER A 158 12.88 1.97 9.80
C SER A 158 14.26 1.53 10.31
N SER A 159 14.40 0.25 10.64
CA SER A 159 15.66 -0.32 11.11
C SER A 159 16.73 -0.29 10.02
N PHE A 160 16.37 -0.64 8.77
CA PHE A 160 17.26 -0.54 7.62
C PHE A 160 17.72 0.91 7.37
N VAL A 161 16.77 1.86 7.38
CA VAL A 161 17.06 3.29 7.18
C VAL A 161 17.97 3.82 8.27
N ARG A 162 17.67 3.54 9.55
CA ARG A 162 18.52 3.97 10.68
C ARG A 162 19.92 3.41 10.58
N ALA A 163 20.09 2.12 10.31
CA ALA A 163 21.40 1.50 10.14
C ALA A 163 22.22 2.11 8.98
N SER A 164 21.54 2.46 7.88
CA SER A 164 22.18 3.14 6.74
C SER A 164 22.57 4.57 7.10
N ARG A 165 21.71 5.30 7.81
CA ARG A 165 21.99 6.66 8.28
C ARG A 165 23.10 6.71 9.33
N ASP A 166 23.18 5.74 10.24
CA ASP A 166 24.26 5.65 11.22
C ASP A 166 25.62 5.50 10.52
N LYS A 167 25.71 4.63 9.49
CA LYS A 167 26.91 4.50 8.66
C LYS A 167 27.27 5.80 7.94
N LEU A 168 26.31 6.49 7.32
CA LEU A 168 26.54 7.77 6.66
C LEU A 168 27.00 8.83 7.67
N LYS A 169 26.43 8.86 8.87
CA LYS A 169 26.82 9.77 9.95
C LYS A 169 28.28 9.52 10.39
N ASP A 170 28.70 8.26 10.50
CA ASP A 170 30.09 7.91 10.81
C ASP A 170 31.05 8.38 9.70
N LEU A 171 30.64 8.28 8.43
CA LEU A 171 31.41 8.79 7.30
C LEU A 171 31.51 10.33 7.30
N ILE A 172 30.40 11.03 7.60
CA ILE A 172 30.40 12.49 7.75
C ILE A 172 31.38 12.91 8.85
N ALA A 173 31.33 12.25 10.00
CA ALA A 173 32.25 12.58 11.10
C ALA A 173 33.72 12.38 10.72
N LYS A 174 34.06 11.34 9.95
CA LYS A 174 35.41 11.12 9.42
C LYS A 174 35.82 12.23 8.44
N LEU A 175 34.92 12.62 7.53
CA LEU A 175 35.16 13.72 6.58
C LEU A 175 35.38 15.05 7.30
N GLU A 176 34.59 15.36 8.35
CA GLU A 176 34.74 16.56 9.15
C GLU A 176 36.09 16.61 9.85
N VAL A 177 36.60 15.48 10.38
CA VAL A 177 37.93 15.39 10.97
C VAL A 177 39.03 15.69 9.95
N THR A 178 38.90 15.18 8.71
CA THR A 178 39.84 15.46 7.63
C THR A 178 39.84 16.95 7.22
N ILE A 179 38.67 17.59 7.26
CA ILE A 179 38.52 19.03 6.96
C ILE A 179 39.16 19.89 8.06
N ASP A 180 38.95 19.51 9.34
CA ASP A 180 39.42 20.29 10.49
C ASP A 180 40.94 20.14 10.76
N TYR A 181 41.55 19.02 10.40
CA TYR A 181 42.96 18.69 10.66
C TYR A 181 43.74 18.29 9.40
N PRO A 182 43.87 19.16 8.40
CA PRO A 182 44.50 18.84 7.12
C PRO A 182 46.03 18.65 7.18
N GLU A 183 46.65 18.96 8.30
CA GLU A 183 48.14 18.86 8.49
C GLU A 183 48.57 17.46 9.01
N GLU A 184 47.63 16.60 9.40
CA GLU A 184 47.93 15.23 9.78
C GLU A 184 47.77 14.34 8.53
N ASP A 185 48.82 13.59 8.12
CA ASP A 185 48.86 12.67 6.95
C ASP A 185 47.80 11.51 7.06
N LEU A 186 46.54 11.85 7.35
CA LEU A 186 45.43 10.91 7.53
C LEU A 186 44.61 10.72 6.24
N GLU A 187 44.88 11.53 5.19
CA GLU A 187 43.97 11.60 4.01
C GLU A 187 43.85 10.27 3.27
N ASP A 188 44.92 9.54 3.04
CA ASP A 188 44.86 8.33 2.20
C ASP A 188 44.14 7.15 2.89
N LEU A 189 44.39 6.91 4.18
CA LEU A 189 43.76 5.85 4.94
C LEU A 189 42.24 6.15 5.16
N THR A 190 41.91 7.44 5.36
CA THR A 190 40.56 7.88 5.56
C THR A 190 39.74 7.79 4.27
N ASN A 191 40.31 8.09 3.11
CA ASN A 191 39.61 8.00 1.82
C ASN A 191 39.29 6.56 1.43
N GLU A 192 40.18 5.58 1.67
CA GLU A 192 39.90 4.17 1.46
C GLU A 192 38.71 3.68 2.34
N GLU A 193 38.72 4.02 3.63
CA GLU A 193 37.64 3.65 4.54
C GLU A 193 36.28 4.30 4.16
N ILE A 194 36.33 5.56 3.67
CA ILE A 194 35.11 6.26 3.23
C ILE A 194 34.56 5.61 1.94
N GLU A 195 35.47 5.29 0.97
CA GLU A 195 35.08 4.63 -0.27
C GLU A 195 34.46 3.24 0.00
N GLU A 196 35.06 2.43 0.88
CA GLU A 196 34.49 1.14 1.29
C GLU A 196 33.14 1.31 1.96
N GLY A 197 32.99 2.30 2.85
CA GLY A 197 31.74 2.59 3.53
C GLY A 197 30.63 3.00 2.56
N LEU A 198 30.92 3.90 1.62
CA LEU A 198 29.96 4.33 0.58
C LEU A 198 29.60 3.18 -0.34
N SER A 199 30.55 2.35 -0.78
CA SER A 199 30.32 1.18 -1.62
C SER A 199 29.40 0.16 -0.94
N ALA A 200 29.55 -0.06 0.35
CA ALA A 200 28.67 -0.94 1.13
C ALA A 200 27.23 -0.38 1.22
N ILE A 201 27.09 0.95 1.33
CA ILE A 201 25.79 1.62 1.33
C ILE A 201 25.15 1.56 -0.06
N ASP A 202 25.90 1.88 -1.14
CA ASP A 202 25.43 1.76 -2.54
C ASP A 202 24.89 0.34 -2.82
N ALA A 203 25.64 -0.70 -2.45
CA ALA A 203 25.23 -2.09 -2.63
C ALA A 203 23.92 -2.42 -1.87
N SER A 204 23.79 -1.94 -0.63
CA SER A 204 22.60 -2.15 0.20
C SER A 204 21.37 -1.46 -0.39
N LEU A 205 21.49 -0.19 -0.80
CA LEU A 205 20.41 0.57 -1.41
C LEU A 205 20.01 0.01 -2.78
N ARG A 206 20.97 -0.44 -3.58
CA ARG A 206 20.71 -1.15 -4.85
C ARG A 206 19.92 -2.44 -4.65
N THR A 207 20.33 -3.24 -3.70
CA THR A 207 19.62 -4.48 -3.37
C THR A 207 18.17 -4.20 -2.98
N LEU A 208 17.93 -3.19 -2.15
CA LEU A 208 16.57 -2.78 -1.77
C LEU A 208 15.77 -2.27 -2.98
N LEU A 209 16.37 -1.48 -3.86
CA LEU A 209 15.72 -0.95 -5.07
C LEU A 209 15.43 -2.01 -6.13
N SER A 210 16.28 -3.01 -6.29
CA SER A 210 16.11 -4.05 -7.33
C SER A 210 14.78 -4.79 -7.19
N ARG A 211 14.20 -4.80 -6.01
CA ARG A 211 12.92 -5.46 -5.68
C ARG A 211 11.74 -4.51 -5.54
N SER A 212 11.92 -3.25 -5.87
CA SER A 212 10.84 -2.25 -5.70
C SER A 212 9.64 -2.51 -6.61
N GLU A 213 9.86 -3.08 -7.79
CA GLU A 213 8.78 -3.45 -8.70
C GLU A 213 7.95 -4.62 -8.17
N GLU A 214 8.60 -5.60 -7.53
CA GLU A 214 7.92 -6.69 -6.83
C GLU A 214 7.09 -6.15 -5.66
N GLY A 215 7.67 -5.24 -4.86
CA GLY A 215 6.96 -4.57 -3.77
C GLY A 215 5.72 -3.81 -4.25
N ARG A 216 5.81 -3.12 -5.39
CA ARG A 216 4.67 -2.44 -6.01
C ARG A 216 3.56 -3.43 -6.39
N ILE A 217 3.92 -4.54 -7.03
CA ILE A 217 2.95 -5.56 -7.43
C ILE A 217 2.32 -6.23 -6.21
N ILE A 218 3.08 -6.46 -5.15
CA ILE A 218 2.55 -7.00 -3.89
C ILE A 218 1.50 -6.06 -3.30
N ARG A 219 1.77 -4.76 -3.25
CA ARG A 219 0.88 -3.76 -2.66
C ARG A 219 -0.33 -3.47 -3.53
N ASP A 220 -0.09 -3.04 -4.77
CA ASP A 220 -1.12 -2.50 -5.65
C ASP A 220 -1.84 -3.60 -6.42
N GLY A 221 -1.20 -4.76 -6.60
CA GLY A 221 -1.65 -5.83 -7.49
C GLY A 221 -1.07 -5.70 -8.91
N LEU A 222 -1.29 -6.74 -9.70
CA LEU A 222 -0.80 -6.84 -11.07
C LEU A 222 -1.81 -6.19 -12.02
N ARG A 223 -1.45 -5.03 -12.60
CA ARG A 223 -2.30 -4.37 -13.60
C ARG A 223 -2.41 -5.23 -14.83
N THR A 224 -3.62 -5.71 -15.11
CA THR A 224 -3.89 -6.71 -16.13
C THR A 224 -4.80 -6.15 -17.22
N ALA A 225 -4.35 -6.17 -18.48
CA ALA A 225 -5.16 -5.83 -19.63
C ALA A 225 -5.71 -7.09 -20.29
N ILE A 226 -7.04 -7.17 -20.43
CA ILE A 226 -7.70 -8.23 -21.22
C ILE A 226 -7.95 -7.71 -22.62
N VAL A 227 -7.24 -8.27 -23.60
CA VAL A 227 -7.29 -7.83 -25.00
C VAL A 227 -7.71 -8.96 -25.93
N GLY A 228 -8.19 -8.63 -27.12
CA GLY A 228 -8.64 -9.57 -28.12
C GLY A 228 -9.78 -9.00 -28.96
N ARG A 229 -10.12 -9.65 -30.06
CA ARG A 229 -11.17 -9.20 -30.98
C ARG A 229 -12.54 -9.14 -30.32
N PRO A 230 -13.49 -8.40 -30.90
CA PRO A 230 -14.90 -8.50 -30.54
C PRO A 230 -15.37 -9.97 -30.61
N ASN A 231 -16.20 -10.38 -29.65
CA ASN A 231 -16.73 -11.74 -29.54
C ASN A 231 -15.72 -12.89 -29.34
N ALA A 232 -14.45 -12.59 -29.04
CA ALA A 232 -13.47 -13.63 -28.62
C ALA A 232 -13.79 -14.21 -27.22
N GLY A 233 -14.68 -13.58 -26.46
CA GLY A 233 -15.13 -14.05 -25.15
C GLY A 233 -14.49 -13.32 -23.96
N LYS A 234 -13.98 -12.11 -24.16
CA LYS A 234 -13.40 -11.28 -23.08
C LYS A 234 -14.38 -11.06 -21.92
N SER A 235 -15.62 -10.68 -22.21
CA SER A 235 -16.66 -10.48 -21.17
C SER A 235 -17.04 -11.79 -20.48
N SER A 236 -17.03 -12.90 -21.21
CA SER A 236 -17.29 -14.23 -20.62
C SER A 236 -16.16 -14.65 -19.69
N LEU A 237 -14.91 -14.41 -20.09
CA LEU A 237 -13.72 -14.64 -19.25
C LEU A 237 -13.78 -13.78 -18.00
N LEU A 238 -14.05 -12.48 -18.15
CA LEU A 238 -14.19 -11.54 -17.02
C LEU A 238 -15.25 -12.04 -16.03
N ASN A 239 -16.42 -12.44 -16.54
CA ASN A 239 -17.49 -12.96 -15.68
C ASN A 239 -17.13 -14.28 -15.00
N ALA A 240 -16.41 -15.20 -15.69
CA ALA A 240 -15.93 -16.44 -15.10
C ALA A 240 -14.93 -16.15 -13.95
N LEU A 241 -13.98 -15.25 -14.18
CA LEU A 241 -13.02 -14.83 -13.17
C LEU A 241 -13.67 -14.17 -11.96
N LEU A 242 -14.74 -13.37 -12.17
CA LEU A 242 -15.51 -12.72 -11.10
C LEU A 242 -16.41 -13.70 -10.32
N GLN A 243 -16.81 -14.83 -10.91
CA GLN A 243 -17.67 -15.81 -10.26
C GLN A 243 -16.91 -16.81 -9.40
N GLU A 244 -15.70 -17.18 -9.76
CA GLU A 244 -14.86 -18.12 -8.99
C GLU A 244 -14.35 -17.53 -7.68
N GLU A 245 -14.03 -16.23 -7.64
CA GLU A 245 -13.77 -15.53 -6.40
C GLU A 245 -14.79 -14.40 -6.24
N ARG A 246 -15.71 -14.55 -5.31
CA ARG A 246 -16.54 -13.42 -4.86
C ARG A 246 -15.59 -12.31 -4.45
N ALA A 247 -15.39 -11.37 -5.36
CA ALA A 247 -14.68 -10.14 -5.10
C ALA A 247 -15.25 -9.58 -3.78
N ILE A 248 -14.40 -9.40 -2.80
CA ILE A 248 -14.72 -8.50 -1.70
C ILE A 248 -14.74 -7.12 -2.34
N VAL A 249 -15.86 -6.77 -2.97
CA VAL A 249 -16.13 -5.40 -3.38
C VAL A 249 -16.31 -4.63 -2.08
N THR A 250 -15.27 -4.03 -1.61
CA THR A 250 -15.39 -3.00 -0.59
C THR A 250 -15.95 -1.77 -1.28
N ASP A 251 -17.27 -1.62 -1.23
CA ASP A 251 -17.92 -0.34 -1.45
C ASP A 251 -17.46 0.61 -0.34
N ILE A 252 -16.30 1.22 -0.51
CA ILE A 252 -15.89 2.37 0.29
C ILE A 252 -16.52 3.59 -0.39
N PRO A 253 -17.60 4.18 0.20
CA PRO A 253 -18.20 5.38 -0.35
C PRO A 253 -17.17 6.52 -0.31
N GLY A 254 -16.73 6.99 -1.46
CA GLY A 254 -15.84 8.16 -1.57
C GLY A 254 -14.73 8.08 -2.60
N THR A 255 -14.50 6.93 -3.24
CA THR A 255 -13.44 6.77 -4.27
C THR A 255 -13.97 6.80 -5.71
N THR A 256 -15.24 7.21 -5.92
CA THR A 256 -15.92 7.20 -7.22
C THR A 256 -15.63 8.46 -8.03
N ARG A 257 -14.41 8.62 -8.56
CA ARG A 257 -14.18 9.58 -9.65
C ARG A 257 -13.19 9.14 -10.72
N ASP A 258 -12.51 8.01 -10.53
CA ASP A 258 -11.64 7.44 -11.57
C ASP A 258 -12.17 6.08 -12.00
N THR A 259 -11.96 5.71 -13.27
CA THR A 259 -12.35 4.47 -13.96
C THR A 259 -12.55 3.28 -13.01
N ILE A 260 -13.72 2.63 -13.09
CA ILE A 260 -14.04 1.43 -12.30
C ILE A 260 -13.01 0.36 -12.61
N GLU A 261 -11.95 0.29 -11.79
CA GLU A 261 -10.98 -0.79 -11.82
C GLU A 261 -11.54 -1.94 -10.97
N GLU A 262 -11.78 -3.09 -11.59
CA GLU A 262 -12.20 -4.29 -10.87
C GLU A 262 -10.97 -5.05 -10.41
N SER A 263 -10.93 -5.38 -9.11
CA SER A 263 -9.87 -6.20 -8.52
C SER A 263 -10.40 -7.62 -8.33
N ILE A 264 -9.70 -8.58 -8.89
CA ILE A 264 -9.96 -10.02 -8.69
C ILE A 264 -8.71 -10.66 -8.09
N LYS A 265 -8.89 -11.79 -7.42
CA LYS A 265 -7.77 -12.52 -6.81
C LYS A 265 -7.69 -13.90 -7.45
N ILE A 266 -6.57 -14.21 -8.07
CA ILE A 266 -6.34 -15.51 -8.73
C ILE A 266 -5.07 -16.11 -8.16
N GLY A 267 -5.16 -17.33 -7.62
CA GLY A 267 -4.02 -18.03 -7.03
C GLY A 267 -3.34 -17.24 -5.89
N GLY A 268 -4.12 -16.38 -5.17
CA GLY A 268 -3.60 -15.53 -4.10
C GLY A 268 -3.00 -14.20 -4.56
N VAL A 269 -2.89 -13.95 -5.87
CA VAL A 269 -2.36 -12.72 -6.45
C VAL A 269 -3.49 -11.78 -6.83
N PRO A 270 -3.49 -10.52 -6.34
CA PRO A 270 -4.49 -9.53 -6.75
C PRO A 270 -4.20 -9.05 -8.19
N LEU A 271 -5.17 -9.23 -9.08
CA LEU A 271 -5.16 -8.68 -10.44
C LEU A 271 -6.07 -7.46 -10.51
N ILE A 272 -5.54 -6.35 -11.00
CA ILE A 272 -6.31 -5.14 -11.26
C ILE A 272 -6.64 -5.09 -12.73
N LEU A 273 -7.91 -5.31 -13.07
CA LEU A 273 -8.38 -5.33 -14.44
C LEU A 273 -8.54 -3.91 -14.96
N MET A 274 -7.79 -3.60 -16.01
CA MET A 274 -7.81 -2.28 -16.64
C MET A 274 -8.94 -2.19 -17.67
N ASP A 275 -9.66 -1.06 -17.70
CA ASP A 275 -10.66 -0.70 -18.71
C ASP A 275 -11.83 -1.71 -18.84
N THR A 276 -12.39 -2.15 -17.71
CA THR A 276 -13.53 -3.09 -17.69
C THR A 276 -14.80 -2.52 -18.34
N ALA A 277 -14.96 -1.20 -18.40
CA ALA A 277 -16.08 -0.54 -19.09
C ALA A 277 -16.10 -0.86 -20.58
N GLY A 278 -14.95 -0.88 -21.26
CA GLY A 278 -14.85 -1.27 -22.68
C GLY A 278 -15.10 -2.75 -22.94
N ILE A 279 -15.00 -3.60 -21.90
CA ILE A 279 -15.27 -5.03 -21.97
C ILE A 279 -16.77 -5.33 -21.78
N ARG A 280 -17.48 -4.50 -21.02
CA ARG A 280 -18.94 -4.67 -20.71
C ARG A 280 -19.86 -4.07 -21.76
N GLU A 281 -19.45 -3.01 -22.46
CA GLU A 281 -20.23 -2.41 -23.54
C GLU A 281 -20.15 -3.26 -24.80
N THR A 282 -21.14 -4.14 -24.99
CA THR A 282 -21.39 -4.90 -26.21
C THR A 282 -22.27 -4.10 -27.18
N GLU A 283 -21.86 -4.15 -28.46
CA GLU A 283 -22.63 -3.87 -29.67
C GLU A 283 -22.71 -2.42 -30.15
N ASN A 284 -22.06 -2.26 -31.35
CA ASN A 284 -22.35 -1.24 -32.37
C ASN A 284 -22.07 0.25 -32.05
N LYS A 285 -20.83 0.58 -32.03
CA LYS A 285 -20.18 1.76 -32.64
C LYS A 285 -18.82 1.97 -31.99
N ILE A 286 -17.77 1.96 -32.80
CA ILE A 286 -16.41 2.39 -32.40
C ILE A 286 -15.37 1.26 -32.35
N GLU A 287 -15.24 0.52 -33.43
CA GLU A 287 -14.13 -0.45 -33.61
C GLU A 287 -12.74 0.25 -33.54
N ARG A 288 -12.59 1.45 -34.08
CA ARG A 288 -11.32 2.20 -34.06
C ARG A 288 -10.94 2.70 -32.65
N ILE A 289 -11.90 3.16 -31.84
CA ILE A 289 -11.65 3.61 -30.47
C ILE A 289 -11.28 2.43 -29.57
N GLY A 290 -11.84 1.26 -29.81
CA GLY A 290 -11.50 0.02 -29.09
C GLY A 290 -10.04 -0.41 -29.29
N ILE A 291 -9.50 -0.29 -30.50
CA ILE A 291 -8.11 -0.66 -30.83
C ILE A 291 -7.11 0.32 -30.15
N GLU A 292 -7.38 1.62 -30.18
CA GLU A 292 -6.52 2.60 -29.52
C GLU A 292 -6.54 2.46 -28.00
N ARG A 293 -7.70 2.19 -27.41
CA ARG A 293 -7.83 1.90 -25.96
C ARG A 293 -7.07 0.64 -25.58
N ALA A 294 -7.26 -0.45 -26.34
CA ALA A 294 -6.54 -1.69 -26.11
C ALA A 294 -5.01 -1.49 -26.16
N LYS A 295 -4.49 -0.73 -27.11
CA LYS A 295 -3.06 -0.39 -27.16
C LYS A 295 -2.59 0.39 -25.94
N LYS A 296 -3.33 1.42 -25.52
CA LYS A 296 -3.01 2.21 -24.33
C LYS A 296 -3.07 1.36 -23.05
N SER A 297 -4.05 0.45 -22.94
CA SER A 297 -4.14 -0.47 -21.79
C SER A 297 -2.98 -1.46 -21.80
N MET A 298 -2.60 -1.99 -22.96
CA MET A 298 -1.41 -2.85 -23.08
C MET A 298 -0.12 -2.14 -22.70
N GLU A 299 0.03 -0.85 -23.00
CA GLU A 299 1.23 -0.07 -22.67
C GLU A 299 1.41 0.13 -21.16
N LYS A 300 0.29 0.21 -20.42
CA LYS A 300 0.26 0.45 -18.97
C LYS A 300 0.15 -0.82 -18.14
N ALA A 301 -0.15 -1.96 -18.79
CA ALA A 301 -0.37 -3.21 -18.10
C ALA A 301 0.97 -3.90 -17.72
N ASP A 302 0.97 -4.49 -16.54
CA ASP A 302 2.05 -5.36 -16.05
C ASP A 302 1.90 -6.77 -16.64
N LEU A 303 0.66 -7.21 -16.93
CA LEU A 303 0.31 -8.47 -17.55
C LEU A 303 -0.71 -8.26 -18.66
N ILE A 304 -0.53 -8.93 -19.78
CA ILE A 304 -1.48 -8.91 -20.89
C ILE A 304 -2.12 -10.29 -21.03
N MET A 305 -3.44 -10.37 -20.90
CA MET A 305 -4.23 -11.56 -21.19
C MET A 305 -4.86 -11.41 -22.57
N ALA A 306 -4.29 -12.08 -23.58
CA ALA A 306 -4.79 -12.04 -24.94
C ALA A 306 -5.79 -13.18 -25.19
N VAL A 307 -7.06 -12.84 -25.43
CA VAL A 307 -8.14 -13.80 -25.66
C VAL A 307 -8.35 -14.02 -27.15
N ILE A 308 -8.13 -15.25 -27.58
CA ILE A 308 -8.28 -15.73 -28.98
C ILE A 308 -9.44 -16.71 -29.06
N ASP A 309 -10.27 -16.59 -30.08
CA ASP A 309 -11.37 -17.52 -30.38
C ASP A 309 -10.82 -18.75 -31.11
N GLY A 310 -10.69 -19.88 -30.41
CA GLY A 310 -10.16 -21.15 -30.99
C GLY A 310 -11.07 -21.81 -32.00
N SER A 311 -12.36 -21.45 -32.03
CA SER A 311 -13.35 -22.02 -32.97
C SER A 311 -13.36 -21.40 -34.36
N ARG A 312 -12.39 -20.50 -34.68
CA ARG A 312 -12.28 -19.81 -35.95
C ARG A 312 -10.81 -19.68 -36.38
N PRO A 313 -10.50 -19.63 -37.68
CA PRO A 313 -9.13 -19.38 -38.15
C PRO A 313 -8.59 -18.03 -37.62
N LEU A 314 -7.26 -17.96 -37.37
CA LEU A 314 -6.57 -16.73 -36.99
C LEU A 314 -6.75 -15.63 -38.05
N SER A 315 -7.32 -14.51 -37.65
CA SER A 315 -7.39 -13.33 -38.52
C SER A 315 -6.07 -12.58 -38.56
N GLU A 316 -5.96 -11.61 -39.45
CA GLU A 316 -4.83 -10.65 -39.52
C GLU A 316 -4.65 -9.90 -38.20
N GLU A 317 -5.74 -9.52 -37.54
CA GLU A 317 -5.72 -8.83 -36.24
C GLU A 317 -5.22 -9.71 -35.12
N ASP A 318 -5.64 -10.99 -35.08
CA ASP A 318 -5.14 -11.98 -34.11
C ASP A 318 -3.64 -12.20 -34.28
N ARG A 319 -3.17 -12.31 -35.53
CA ARG A 319 -1.74 -12.48 -35.86
C ARG A 319 -0.93 -11.25 -35.43
N ALA A 320 -1.44 -10.05 -35.71
CA ALA A 320 -0.81 -8.78 -35.29
C ALA A 320 -0.75 -8.68 -33.76
N LEU A 321 -1.84 -9.00 -33.05
CA LEU A 321 -1.89 -9.02 -31.60
C LEU A 321 -0.84 -10.01 -31.03
N LEU A 322 -0.86 -11.28 -31.45
CA LEU A 322 0.08 -12.30 -30.97
C LEU A 322 1.54 -11.91 -31.20
N THR A 323 1.84 -11.32 -32.36
CA THR A 323 3.19 -10.84 -32.66
C THR A 323 3.61 -9.68 -31.74
N SER A 324 2.67 -8.78 -31.39
CA SER A 324 2.94 -7.64 -30.52
C SER A 324 3.19 -8.01 -29.06
N LEU A 325 2.87 -9.22 -28.64
CA LEU A 325 3.09 -9.71 -27.28
C LEU A 325 4.53 -10.14 -27.04
N ARG A 326 5.33 -10.39 -28.08
CA ARG A 326 6.71 -10.84 -27.93
C ARG A 326 7.54 -9.90 -27.08
N GLY A 327 8.24 -10.48 -26.09
CA GLY A 327 9.06 -9.73 -25.15
C GLY A 327 8.26 -8.98 -24.06
N ARG A 328 6.95 -9.21 -23.99
CA ARG A 328 6.09 -8.69 -22.92
C ARG A 328 5.68 -9.80 -21.96
N LYS A 329 5.37 -9.44 -20.73
CA LYS A 329 4.74 -10.37 -19.78
C LYS A 329 3.28 -10.56 -20.22
N ALA A 330 2.99 -11.72 -20.81
CA ALA A 330 1.70 -12.00 -21.42
C ALA A 330 1.29 -13.46 -21.27
N LEU A 331 -0.01 -13.71 -21.36
CA LEU A 331 -0.64 -15.02 -21.39
C LEU A 331 -1.66 -15.04 -22.52
N VAL A 332 -1.64 -16.06 -23.37
CA VAL A 332 -2.64 -16.26 -24.42
C VAL A 332 -3.69 -17.24 -23.94
N ILE A 333 -4.94 -16.82 -24.01
CA ILE A 333 -6.12 -17.60 -23.64
C ILE A 333 -6.82 -18.02 -24.92
N LEU A 334 -6.70 -19.34 -25.26
CA LEU A 334 -7.40 -19.93 -26.37
C LEU A 334 -8.80 -20.34 -25.92
N ASN A 335 -9.76 -19.43 -26.11
CA ASN A 335 -11.11 -19.58 -25.62
C ASN A 335 -12.04 -20.32 -26.55
N LYS A 336 -13.22 -20.73 -26.06
CA LYS A 336 -14.26 -21.53 -26.73
C LYS A 336 -13.80 -22.95 -27.04
N TYR A 337 -13.04 -23.54 -26.12
CA TYR A 337 -12.54 -24.90 -26.25
C TYR A 337 -13.67 -25.96 -26.16
N ASP A 338 -14.89 -25.54 -25.85
CA ASP A 338 -16.13 -26.34 -25.93
C ASP A 338 -16.68 -26.51 -27.36
N LEU A 339 -16.13 -25.79 -28.34
CA LEU A 339 -16.49 -25.86 -29.75
C LEU A 339 -15.43 -26.60 -30.56
N PRO A 340 -15.74 -27.04 -31.79
CA PRO A 340 -14.71 -27.57 -32.70
C PRO A 340 -13.59 -26.54 -32.90
N GLN A 341 -12.34 -26.99 -32.73
CA GLN A 341 -11.18 -26.11 -32.82
C GLN A 341 -10.67 -26.02 -34.26
N GLU A 342 -10.46 -24.78 -34.72
CA GLU A 342 -9.82 -24.43 -36.01
C GLU A 342 -8.38 -23.96 -35.83
N ILE A 343 -7.95 -23.80 -34.57
CA ILE A 343 -6.60 -23.32 -34.17
C ILE A 343 -6.04 -24.31 -33.14
N GLU A 344 -4.80 -24.74 -33.36
CA GLU A 344 -4.07 -25.49 -32.34
C GLU A 344 -3.11 -24.59 -31.55
N THR A 345 -2.78 -25.02 -30.34
CA THR A 345 -1.81 -24.32 -29.47
C THR A 345 -0.47 -24.07 -30.17
N ARG A 346 -0.02 -24.98 -31.05
CA ARG A 346 1.21 -24.83 -31.82
C ARG A 346 1.17 -23.64 -32.80
N ASP A 347 0.00 -23.35 -33.39
CA ASP A 347 -0.17 -22.27 -34.36
C ASP A 347 -0.05 -20.89 -33.63
N VAL A 348 -0.58 -20.82 -32.42
CA VAL A 348 -0.46 -19.65 -31.56
C VAL A 348 0.98 -19.46 -31.09
N LYS A 349 1.65 -20.51 -30.62
CA LYS A 349 3.06 -20.47 -30.19
C LYS A 349 4.02 -20.06 -31.31
N ALA A 350 3.76 -20.45 -32.54
CA ALA A 350 4.57 -20.03 -33.69
C ALA A 350 4.59 -18.50 -33.86
N LEU A 351 3.52 -17.80 -33.50
CA LEU A 351 3.39 -16.34 -33.57
C LEU A 351 3.79 -15.63 -32.27
N ALA A 352 3.35 -16.16 -31.13
CA ALA A 352 3.57 -15.56 -29.80
C ALA A 352 4.96 -15.87 -29.20
N GLY A 353 5.65 -16.95 -29.70
CA GLY A 353 6.93 -17.37 -29.12
C GLY A 353 6.73 -18.19 -27.84
N ASP A 354 7.54 -17.90 -26.81
CA ASP A 354 7.55 -18.64 -25.54
C ASP A 354 6.42 -18.23 -24.56
N ILE A 355 5.45 -17.43 -25.04
CA ILE A 355 4.32 -16.99 -24.22
C ILE A 355 3.41 -18.20 -23.91
N PRO A 356 3.03 -18.43 -22.65
CA PRO A 356 2.11 -19.49 -22.26
C PRO A 356 0.77 -19.38 -23.00
N VAL A 357 0.22 -20.54 -23.40
CA VAL A 357 -1.07 -20.64 -24.09
C VAL A 357 -1.95 -21.59 -23.31
N VAL A 358 -3.06 -21.11 -22.79
CA VAL A 358 -4.01 -21.88 -21.99
C VAL A 358 -5.34 -22.01 -22.74
N PRO A 359 -5.74 -23.26 -23.13
CA PRO A 359 -7.05 -23.51 -23.70
C PRO A 359 -8.11 -23.49 -22.59
N ILE A 360 -9.18 -22.71 -22.80
CA ILE A 360 -10.30 -22.61 -21.85
C ILE A 360 -11.65 -22.62 -22.55
N SER A 361 -12.69 -22.94 -21.80
CA SER A 361 -14.05 -22.53 -22.10
C SER A 361 -14.57 -21.59 -21.00
N ALA A 362 -14.48 -20.30 -21.26
CA ALA A 362 -14.99 -19.30 -20.32
C ALA A 362 -16.50 -19.44 -20.03
N ARG A 363 -17.25 -20.16 -20.89
CA ARG A 363 -18.67 -20.42 -20.71
C ARG A 363 -18.95 -21.53 -19.68
N TYR A 364 -18.12 -22.55 -19.64
CA TYR A 364 -18.31 -23.75 -18.81
C TYR A 364 -17.27 -23.89 -17.69
N GLY A 365 -16.33 -22.93 -17.58
CA GLY A 365 -15.30 -22.94 -16.54
C GLY A 365 -14.18 -23.97 -16.75
N SER A 366 -14.15 -24.68 -17.88
CA SER A 366 -13.06 -25.63 -18.14
C SER A 366 -11.76 -24.91 -18.49
N GLY A 367 -10.61 -25.39 -17.97
CA GLY A 367 -9.30 -24.79 -18.16
C GLY A 367 -8.99 -23.62 -17.20
N MET A 368 -9.87 -23.34 -16.23
CA MET A 368 -9.64 -22.24 -15.28
C MET A 368 -8.55 -22.58 -14.27
N ALA A 369 -8.47 -23.83 -13.83
CA ALA A 369 -7.40 -24.28 -12.92
C ALA A 369 -6.01 -24.15 -13.56
N GLU A 370 -5.89 -24.53 -14.83
CA GLU A 370 -4.66 -24.36 -15.62
C GLU A 370 -4.32 -22.88 -15.83
N LEU A 371 -5.34 -22.02 -15.99
CA LEU A 371 -5.17 -20.58 -16.06
C LEU A 371 -4.61 -20.03 -14.74
N GLU A 372 -5.13 -20.47 -13.61
CA GLU A 372 -4.63 -20.11 -12.28
C GLU A 372 -3.19 -20.55 -12.08
N GLU A 373 -2.86 -21.78 -12.45
CA GLU A 373 -1.51 -22.33 -12.34
C GLU A 373 -0.51 -21.51 -13.18
N GLU A 374 -0.85 -21.17 -14.41
CA GLU A 374 0.01 -20.33 -15.28
C GLU A 374 0.13 -18.90 -14.76
N LEU A 375 -0.94 -18.31 -14.23
CA LEU A 375 -0.86 -17.01 -13.58
C LEU A 375 0.02 -17.07 -12.35
N HIS A 376 -0.08 -18.13 -11.57
CA HIS A 376 0.79 -18.36 -10.43
C HIS A 376 2.26 -18.52 -10.87
N HIS A 377 2.55 -19.24 -11.94
CA HIS A 377 3.91 -19.34 -12.51
C HIS A 377 4.45 -18.00 -13.01
N ILE A 378 3.65 -17.22 -13.70
CA ILE A 378 4.04 -15.86 -14.15
C ILE A 378 4.36 -14.94 -12.97
N THR A 379 3.73 -15.17 -11.82
CA THR A 379 3.90 -14.41 -10.58
C THR A 379 4.89 -15.04 -9.61
N GLN A 380 5.16 -16.36 -9.71
CA GLN A 380 6.05 -17.13 -8.81
C GLN A 380 7.55 -16.87 -8.97
N HIS A 381 8.01 -16.19 -10.03
CA HIS A 381 9.35 -15.59 -9.99
C HIS A 381 9.47 -14.51 -8.90
N GLN A 382 8.37 -14.26 -8.23
CA GLN A 382 8.21 -13.53 -7.00
C GLN A 382 7.89 -14.54 -5.89
N ASP A 383 8.78 -15.54 -5.68
CA ASP A 383 8.76 -16.34 -4.45
C ASP A 383 8.80 -15.36 -3.28
N VAL A 384 7.63 -14.88 -2.93
CA VAL A 384 7.35 -14.29 -1.64
C VAL A 384 7.42 -15.47 -0.67
N SER A 385 8.64 -15.97 -0.47
CA SER A 385 9.00 -16.71 0.74
C SER A 385 8.79 -15.73 1.86
N ALA A 386 7.52 -15.61 2.12
CA ALA A 386 6.83 -14.62 2.88
C ALA A 386 7.52 -14.40 4.22
N GLY A 387 7.83 -13.17 4.53
CA GLY A 387 8.01 -12.70 5.87
C GLY A 387 9.44 -12.42 6.32
N ARG A 388 10.49 -12.61 5.52
CA ARG A 388 11.88 -12.27 5.89
C ARG A 388 12.57 -11.25 5.01
N GLU A 389 12.04 -10.95 3.83
CA GLU A 389 12.67 -10.02 2.90
C GLU A 389 11.94 -8.67 2.92
N LEU A 390 12.72 -7.59 2.94
CA LEU A 390 12.22 -6.23 2.93
C LEU A 390 11.99 -5.78 1.49
N PHE A 391 10.77 -5.35 1.18
CA PHE A 391 10.40 -4.76 -0.10
C PHE A 391 9.98 -3.30 0.07
N LEU A 392 10.30 -2.46 -0.90
CA LEU A 392 9.74 -1.11 -0.99
C LEU A 392 8.38 -1.18 -1.70
N THR A 393 7.31 -0.96 -0.96
CA THR A 393 5.94 -0.98 -1.48
C THR A 393 5.43 0.41 -1.85
N ASN A 394 6.00 1.46 -1.25
CA ASN A 394 5.56 2.85 -1.42
C ASN A 394 6.46 3.60 -2.41
N LEU A 395 5.86 4.25 -3.42
CA LEU A 395 6.59 5.02 -4.44
C LEU A 395 7.42 6.17 -3.85
N ARG A 396 6.95 6.80 -2.76
CA ARG A 396 7.71 7.82 -2.03
C ARG A 396 9.02 7.25 -1.51
N HIS A 397 8.99 6.09 -0.88
CA HIS A 397 10.19 5.41 -0.38
C HIS A 397 11.14 5.03 -1.51
N VAL A 398 10.61 4.52 -2.62
CA VAL A 398 11.41 4.18 -3.82
C VAL A 398 12.12 5.42 -4.37
N ASP A 399 11.43 6.56 -4.48
CA ASP A 399 12.01 7.81 -4.96
C ASP A 399 13.10 8.33 -4.02
N LEU A 400 12.85 8.32 -2.72
CA LEU A 400 13.83 8.74 -1.71
C LEU A 400 15.08 7.85 -1.72
N VAL A 401 14.92 6.52 -1.79
CA VAL A 401 16.07 5.61 -1.89
C VAL A 401 16.84 5.82 -3.19
N LYS A 402 16.17 6.10 -4.32
CA LYS A 402 16.84 6.46 -5.59
C LYS A 402 17.64 7.75 -5.47
N LYS A 403 17.10 8.78 -4.83
CA LYS A 403 17.80 10.05 -4.60
C LYS A 403 19.01 9.87 -3.68
N ALA A 404 18.83 9.14 -2.57
CA ALA A 404 19.94 8.82 -1.66
C ALA A 404 21.06 8.03 -2.37
N LEU A 405 20.69 7.02 -3.18
CA LEU A 405 21.64 6.25 -3.97
C LEU A 405 22.40 7.14 -4.97
N ALA A 406 21.70 8.08 -5.63
CA ALA A 406 22.35 9.03 -6.54
C ALA A 406 23.36 9.93 -5.82
N ALA A 407 23.03 10.41 -4.61
CA ALA A 407 23.93 11.20 -3.78
C ALA A 407 25.16 10.38 -3.33
N VAL A 408 24.97 9.14 -2.87
CA VAL A 408 26.07 8.22 -2.51
C VAL A 408 27.03 8.03 -3.69
N ARG A 409 26.51 7.84 -4.91
CA ARG A 409 27.33 7.67 -6.12
C ARG A 409 28.09 8.93 -6.51
N ARG A 410 27.51 10.12 -6.32
CA ARG A 410 28.24 11.36 -6.52
C ARG A 410 29.40 11.50 -5.54
N ALA A 411 29.17 11.13 -4.27
CA ALA A 411 30.23 11.10 -3.26
C ALA A 411 31.35 10.13 -3.64
N GLU A 412 31.04 8.90 -4.10
CA GLU A 412 32.04 7.94 -4.60
C GLU A 412 32.85 8.50 -5.78
N GLU A 413 32.16 9.15 -6.74
CA GLU A 413 32.83 9.75 -7.90
C GLU A 413 33.74 10.92 -7.48
N SER A 414 33.29 11.73 -6.51
CA SER A 414 34.10 12.84 -5.96
C SER A 414 35.37 12.34 -5.29
N ILE A 415 35.31 11.23 -4.53
CA ILE A 415 36.50 10.61 -3.93
C ILE A 415 37.46 10.12 -5.03
N ARG A 416 36.95 9.35 -6.00
CA ARG A 416 37.79 8.81 -7.10
C ARG A 416 38.45 9.89 -7.96
N SER A 417 37.79 11.04 -8.05
CA SER A 417 38.29 12.20 -8.79
C SER A 417 39.24 13.08 -7.97
N GLY A 418 39.54 12.71 -6.72
CA GLY A 418 40.39 13.48 -5.83
C GLY A 418 39.81 14.83 -5.43
N MET A 419 38.50 14.93 -5.33
CA MET A 419 37.82 16.15 -4.88
C MET A 419 38.08 16.39 -3.38
N PRO A 420 38.13 17.65 -2.93
CA PRO A 420 38.26 17.96 -1.52
C PRO A 420 37.16 17.40 -0.64
N ALA A 421 37.46 17.09 0.63
CA ALA A 421 36.54 16.44 1.56
C ALA A 421 35.23 17.23 1.80
N ASP A 422 35.28 18.57 1.72
CA ASP A 422 34.12 19.44 1.82
C ASP A 422 33.07 19.18 0.71
N CYS A 423 33.54 18.92 -0.52
CA CYS A 423 32.67 18.57 -1.64
C CYS A 423 32.01 17.20 -1.42
N ILE A 424 32.74 16.21 -0.90
CA ILE A 424 32.27 14.87 -0.62
C ILE A 424 31.18 14.90 0.49
N THR A 425 31.44 15.70 1.54
CA THR A 425 30.54 15.87 2.69
C THR A 425 29.16 16.36 2.29
N ILE A 426 29.04 17.22 1.28
CA ILE A 426 27.77 17.71 0.76
C ILE A 426 26.88 16.55 0.28
N ASP A 427 27.42 15.68 -0.57
CA ASP A 427 26.69 14.56 -1.14
C ASP A 427 26.35 13.48 -0.08
N VAL A 428 27.26 13.19 0.84
CA VAL A 428 27.01 12.25 1.95
C VAL A 428 25.92 12.77 2.86
N THR A 429 25.95 14.07 3.16
CA THR A 429 24.91 14.74 3.98
C THR A 429 23.55 14.74 3.27
N GLU A 430 23.52 14.98 1.96
CA GLU A 430 22.29 14.88 1.17
C GLU A 430 21.68 13.46 1.24
N ALA A 431 22.52 12.42 1.10
CA ALA A 431 22.07 11.03 1.23
C ALA A 431 21.49 10.75 2.63
N TRP A 432 22.16 11.23 3.68
CA TRP A 432 21.74 11.08 5.07
C TRP A 432 20.39 11.77 5.33
N HIS A 433 20.20 13.00 4.85
CA HIS A 433 18.94 13.74 4.97
C HIS A 433 17.80 13.06 4.20
N THR A 434 18.07 12.67 2.95
CA THR A 434 17.07 12.02 2.08
C THR A 434 16.57 10.71 2.66
N LEU A 435 17.44 9.88 3.25
CA LEU A 435 17.00 8.67 3.95
C LEU A 435 16.18 9.00 5.20
N GLY A 436 16.49 10.09 5.90
CA GLY A 436 15.73 10.55 7.06
C GLY A 436 14.29 10.96 6.74
N GLU A 437 14.02 11.37 5.51
CA GLU A 437 12.65 11.66 5.06
C GLU A 437 11.74 10.43 5.04
N ILE A 438 12.30 9.21 4.91
CA ILE A 438 11.52 7.97 4.94
C ILE A 438 10.89 7.76 6.32
N THR A 439 11.66 7.99 7.38
CA THR A 439 11.23 7.82 8.78
C THR A 439 10.57 9.07 9.36
N GLY A 440 10.67 10.20 8.67
CA GLY A 440 10.08 11.46 9.10
C GLY A 440 11.00 12.33 9.97
N ASP A 441 12.28 11.97 10.10
CA ASP A 441 13.24 12.70 10.94
C ASP A 441 13.61 14.08 10.36
N THR A 442 13.48 14.26 9.04
CA THR A 442 13.91 15.46 8.29
C THR A 442 12.81 16.04 7.41
N VAL A 443 11.55 15.75 7.72
CA VAL A 443 10.37 16.10 6.90
C VAL A 443 9.73 17.39 7.36
N ASP A 444 9.25 18.21 6.42
CA ASP A 444 8.47 19.40 6.73
C ASP A 444 7.01 19.09 7.10
N GLN A 445 6.34 20.08 7.72
CA GLN A 445 4.96 19.93 8.20
C GLN A 445 3.94 19.79 7.07
N GLU A 446 4.21 20.34 5.87
CA GLU A 446 3.29 20.27 4.74
C GLU A 446 3.23 18.85 4.18
N LEU A 447 4.38 18.19 4.05
CA LEU A 447 4.44 16.80 3.60
C LEU A 447 3.76 15.87 4.61
N ILE A 448 4.01 16.05 5.92
CA ILE A 448 3.32 15.29 6.97
C ILE A 448 1.80 15.43 6.81
N ASN A 449 1.29 16.65 6.67
CA ASN A 449 -0.13 16.90 6.50
C ASN A 449 -0.69 16.18 5.25
N SER A 450 0.01 16.30 4.11
CA SER A 450 -0.42 15.69 2.84
C SER A 450 -0.48 14.16 2.88
N ILE A 451 0.41 13.52 3.65
CA ILE A 451 0.39 12.07 3.85
C ILE A 451 -0.85 11.66 4.65
N PHE A 452 -1.13 12.34 5.77
CA PHE A 452 -2.25 11.99 6.64
C PHE A 452 -3.62 12.36 6.08
N GLU A 453 -3.74 13.32 5.17
CA GLU A 453 -4.99 13.62 4.45
C GLU A 453 -5.54 12.45 3.62
N ARG A 454 -4.69 11.49 3.25
CA ARG A 454 -5.08 10.27 2.52
C ARG A 454 -5.70 9.21 3.43
N PHE A 455 -5.55 9.35 4.74
CA PHE A 455 -6.06 8.38 5.70
C PHE A 455 -7.58 8.48 5.88
N CYS A 456 -8.16 7.42 6.44
CA CYS A 456 -9.56 7.44 6.84
C CYS A 456 -9.76 8.30 8.10
N VAL A 457 -10.98 8.87 8.25
CA VAL A 457 -11.41 9.49 9.52
C VAL A 457 -11.51 8.38 10.57
N GLY A 458 -11.00 8.64 11.78
CA GLY A 458 -11.01 7.67 12.89
C GLY A 458 -9.72 6.82 13.00
N LYS A 459 -8.75 7.09 12.08
CA LYS A 459 -7.38 6.50 12.10
C LYS A 459 -6.31 7.56 12.31
#